data_a90250baedd77ee216309d4f91de10f8
#
_entry.id   a90250baedd77ee216309d4f91de10f8
#
_cell.length_a   1.000
_cell.length_b   1.000
_cell.length_c   1.000
_cell.angle_alpha   90.00
_cell.angle_beta   90.00
_cell.angle_gamma   90.00
#
_symmetry.space_group_name_H-M   'P 1'
#
loop_
_entity.id
_entity.type
_entity.pdbx_description
1 polymer ?
#
loop_
_entity_poly.entity_id
_entity_poly.type
_entity_poly.pdbx_seq_one_letter_code
_entity_poly.pdbx_strand_id
1 'polypeptide(L)'
;MSLDFDQAIAKYEPTLGLEVHVELNTKSKMFCGCATEFGAEPNTQTCPVCLGLPGSLPVVNKRAIESTILIGLALNCSIAPFSRFARKNYFYPDMPKNFQTSQYDEPICVNGYLDVDVETDNGNQTFRVEIERVHMEEDTGKSLHVGGSTGRIHGAEYSLLDYNRAGIPLVEIVTKIVPNTGKYAPEVAKAYVASLRDILRGLKVSDVKMEQGSLRCDVNLSLSPTGSGKLGTRSETKNVNSLRSVERAVTGEIIRQSNRLEDGERIVQETRHFLEESGQTRPGRSKEKAEDYRYFPEPDLVPVVPDAKWIEELRKQLPEKPADRRKRLQLAWSVPDKEMAAMVNAELLDTVEATVLLGSDPTKARSWWLGEVSRIANDRAVSPTELISVQDVAQIIELISSGELTDKLARQVVEGVIAGEGSPSEVITKRGLKVVSDDSQLMSAIEAAIAAAPETAERVRGGNIPAAGALIGAVMKSTGGQADAAKVRELLLKHLGQ
;
A
#
# COMPACT_ATOMS: atom_id res chain seq x y z
N MET A 1 25.45 24.32 -18.68
CA MET A 1 24.41 24.56 -17.65
C MET A 1 23.67 23.25 -17.42
N SER A 2 23.48 22.84 -16.17
CA SER A 2 22.72 21.61 -15.87
C SER A 2 21.25 21.84 -16.25
N LEU A 3 20.67 20.89 -17.00
CA LEU A 3 19.25 20.91 -17.34
C LEU A 3 18.43 20.54 -16.10
N ASP A 4 17.31 21.22 -15.92
CA ASP A 4 16.24 20.76 -15.05
C ASP A 4 15.33 19.74 -15.77
N PHE A 5 14.29 19.26 -15.08
CA PHE A 5 13.38 18.24 -15.63
C PHE A 5 12.65 18.73 -16.89
N ASP A 6 12.09 19.92 -16.87
CA ASP A 6 11.30 20.46 -18.01
C ASP A 6 12.19 20.69 -19.24
N GLN A 7 13.39 21.20 -19.02
CA GLN A 7 14.40 21.37 -20.08
C GLN A 7 14.85 20.01 -20.65
N ALA A 8 15.01 18.99 -19.79
CA ALA A 8 15.37 17.65 -20.22
C ALA A 8 14.30 17.03 -21.10
N ILE A 9 13.03 17.09 -20.69
CA ILE A 9 11.89 16.55 -21.44
C ILE A 9 11.63 17.29 -22.76
N ALA A 10 11.94 18.59 -22.83
CA ALA A 10 11.84 19.35 -24.08
C ALA A 10 12.82 18.84 -25.17
N LYS A 11 13.96 18.26 -24.78
CA LYS A 11 15.00 17.79 -25.68
C LYS A 11 15.05 16.27 -25.88
N TYR A 12 14.65 15.53 -24.85
CA TYR A 12 14.78 14.07 -24.80
C TYR A 12 13.47 13.39 -24.49
N GLU A 13 13.26 12.25 -25.10
CA GLU A 13 12.12 11.37 -24.90
C GLU A 13 12.50 10.20 -23.98
N PRO A 14 11.84 10.02 -22.82
CA PRO A 14 12.11 8.89 -21.94
C PRO A 14 11.47 7.62 -22.45
N THR A 15 12.18 6.52 -22.32
CA THR A 15 11.70 5.16 -22.51
C THR A 15 11.79 4.43 -21.18
N LEU A 16 10.64 4.01 -20.65
CA LEU A 16 10.47 3.43 -19.33
C LEU A 16 10.20 1.93 -19.43
N GLY A 17 10.78 1.15 -18.52
CA GLY A 17 10.42 -0.24 -18.23
C GLY A 17 10.49 -0.48 -16.72
N LEU A 18 9.67 -1.37 -16.20
CA LEU A 18 9.57 -1.64 -14.77
C LEU A 18 9.68 -3.15 -14.52
N GLU A 19 10.43 -3.51 -13.49
CA GLU A 19 10.53 -4.86 -12.96
C GLU A 19 10.07 -4.83 -11.51
N VAL A 20 9.03 -5.58 -11.17
CA VAL A 20 8.47 -5.58 -9.81
C VAL A 20 8.55 -6.97 -9.23
N HIS A 21 9.22 -7.08 -8.07
CA HIS A 21 9.35 -8.30 -7.30
C HIS A 21 8.38 -8.30 -6.13
N VAL A 22 7.68 -9.41 -5.94
CA VAL A 22 6.64 -9.59 -4.93
C VAL A 22 6.91 -10.86 -4.13
N GLU A 23 7.20 -10.73 -2.83
CA GLU A 23 7.22 -11.88 -1.94
C GLU A 23 5.78 -12.34 -1.67
N LEU A 24 5.53 -13.65 -1.86
CA LEU A 24 4.21 -14.22 -1.61
C LEU A 24 4.05 -14.60 -0.13
N ASN A 25 2.88 -14.33 0.43
CA ASN A 25 2.52 -14.63 1.83
C ASN A 25 2.12 -16.10 2.05
N THR A 26 2.85 -17.03 1.44
CA THR A 26 2.65 -18.47 1.66
C THR A 26 3.12 -18.88 3.06
N LYS A 27 2.49 -19.92 3.64
CA LYS A 27 2.88 -20.45 4.96
C LYS A 27 4.20 -21.18 4.95
N SER A 28 4.68 -21.59 3.78
CA SER A 28 5.94 -22.31 3.62
C SER A 28 6.70 -21.79 2.41
N LYS A 29 7.99 -22.05 2.38
CA LYS A 29 8.91 -21.65 1.31
C LYS A 29 8.54 -22.28 -0.03
N MET A 30 9.21 -21.83 -1.10
CA MET A 30 8.91 -22.21 -2.49
C MET A 30 9.12 -23.71 -2.73
N PHE A 31 10.14 -24.31 -2.13
CA PHE A 31 10.54 -25.69 -2.42
C PHE A 31 10.68 -26.58 -1.18
N CYS A 32 10.29 -26.09 0.01
CA CYS A 32 10.35 -26.86 1.26
C CYS A 32 9.25 -26.43 2.25
N GLY A 33 9.14 -27.15 3.36
CA GLY A 33 8.14 -26.90 4.40
C GLY A 33 8.53 -25.86 5.47
N CYS A 34 9.70 -25.19 5.35
CA CYS A 34 10.10 -24.18 6.33
C CYS A 34 9.11 -23.00 6.33
N ALA A 35 8.86 -22.43 7.51
CA ALA A 35 8.02 -21.25 7.67
C ALA A 35 8.62 -20.02 6.97
N THR A 36 7.77 -19.01 6.75
CA THR A 36 8.13 -17.74 6.08
C THR A 36 7.83 -16.54 6.97
N GLU A 37 7.78 -16.73 8.28
CA GLU A 37 7.44 -15.69 9.25
C GLU A 37 8.52 -14.60 9.29
N PHE A 38 8.09 -13.36 9.14
CA PHE A 38 8.99 -12.20 9.23
C PHE A 38 9.43 -11.98 10.69
N GLY A 39 10.72 -11.65 10.88
CA GLY A 39 11.24 -11.28 12.20
C GLY A 39 11.58 -12.45 13.12
N ALA A 40 11.53 -13.71 12.64
CA ALA A 40 12.04 -14.85 13.40
C ALA A 40 13.56 -14.74 13.62
N GLU A 41 14.05 -15.41 14.70
CA GLU A 41 15.49 -15.46 15.00
C GLU A 41 16.30 -15.95 13.78
N PRO A 42 17.46 -15.34 13.48
CA PRO A 42 18.23 -15.68 12.29
C PRO A 42 18.54 -17.17 12.16
N ASN A 43 18.38 -17.69 10.95
CA ASN A 43 18.66 -19.09 10.58
C ASN A 43 17.83 -20.16 11.31
N THR A 44 16.68 -19.79 11.88
CA THR A 44 15.77 -20.76 12.54
C THR A 44 14.74 -21.37 11.61
N GLN A 45 14.48 -20.73 10.46
CA GLN A 45 13.54 -21.19 9.42
C GLN A 45 14.31 -21.77 8.22
N THR A 46 15.18 -22.74 8.47
CA THR A 46 16.04 -23.35 7.46
C THR A 46 15.99 -24.87 7.50
N CYS A 47 16.24 -25.52 6.38
CA CYS A 47 16.36 -26.98 6.29
C CYS A 47 17.35 -27.37 5.18
N PRO A 48 17.73 -28.66 5.07
CA PRO A 48 18.64 -29.11 4.01
C PRO A 48 18.25 -28.71 2.60
N VAL A 49 16.94 -28.61 2.29
CA VAL A 49 16.46 -28.24 0.94
C VAL A 49 16.77 -26.78 0.63
N CYS A 50 16.32 -25.83 1.47
CA CYS A 50 16.56 -24.41 1.21
C CYS A 50 18.03 -24.01 1.36
N LEU A 51 18.83 -24.80 2.08
CA LEU A 51 20.30 -24.64 2.16
C LEU A 51 21.06 -25.33 1.03
N GLY A 52 20.37 -26.13 0.20
CA GLY A 52 21.00 -26.83 -0.94
C GLY A 52 21.98 -27.93 -0.52
N LEU A 53 21.73 -28.61 0.60
CA LEU A 53 22.61 -29.67 1.04
C LEU A 53 22.52 -30.90 0.14
N PRO A 54 23.63 -31.64 -0.06
CA PRO A 54 23.65 -32.83 -0.92
C PRO A 54 22.59 -33.86 -0.57
N GLY A 55 21.87 -34.35 -1.57
CA GLY A 55 20.82 -35.36 -1.44
C GLY A 55 19.44 -34.86 -1.07
N SER A 56 19.27 -33.54 -0.83
CA SER A 56 17.94 -32.93 -0.65
C SER A 56 17.31 -32.58 -2.00
N LEU A 57 16.01 -32.87 -2.16
CA LEU A 57 15.25 -32.58 -3.37
C LEU A 57 14.15 -31.57 -3.11
N PRO A 58 13.94 -30.58 -4.02
CA PRO A 58 12.90 -29.58 -3.93
C PRO A 58 11.51 -30.17 -4.26
N VAL A 59 10.45 -29.61 -3.64
CA VAL A 59 9.06 -29.85 -4.01
C VAL A 59 8.34 -28.54 -4.10
N VAL A 60 7.76 -28.22 -5.29
CA VAL A 60 7.17 -26.91 -5.53
C VAL A 60 5.92 -26.66 -4.67
N ASN A 61 5.81 -25.45 -4.15
CA ASN A 61 4.67 -24.99 -3.36
C ASN A 61 3.47 -24.71 -4.27
N LYS A 62 2.42 -25.54 -4.16
CA LYS A 62 1.19 -25.38 -4.95
C LYS A 62 0.55 -23.99 -4.77
N ARG A 63 0.53 -23.45 -3.53
CA ARG A 63 -0.06 -22.14 -3.26
C ARG A 63 0.71 -21.02 -3.96
N ALA A 64 2.02 -21.13 -4.11
CA ALA A 64 2.82 -20.17 -4.86
C ALA A 64 2.45 -20.18 -6.35
N ILE A 65 2.25 -21.38 -6.95
CA ILE A 65 1.76 -21.50 -8.34
C ILE A 65 0.38 -20.85 -8.48
N GLU A 66 -0.57 -21.18 -7.60
CA GLU A 66 -1.93 -20.64 -7.63
C GLU A 66 -1.91 -19.10 -7.50
N SER A 67 -1.12 -18.57 -6.57
CA SER A 67 -0.97 -17.12 -6.38
C SER A 67 -0.40 -16.44 -7.62
N THR A 68 0.59 -17.05 -8.28
CA THR A 68 1.18 -16.51 -9.50
C THR A 68 0.19 -16.52 -10.66
N ILE A 69 -0.60 -17.59 -10.82
CA ILE A 69 -1.69 -17.64 -11.82
C ILE A 69 -2.75 -16.58 -11.54
N LEU A 70 -3.16 -16.38 -10.28
CA LEU A 70 -4.09 -15.32 -9.89
C LEU A 70 -3.56 -13.93 -10.23
N ILE A 71 -2.28 -13.67 -9.96
CA ILE A 71 -1.60 -12.41 -10.36
C ILE A 71 -1.66 -12.25 -11.88
N GLY A 72 -1.26 -13.27 -12.64
CA GLY A 72 -1.31 -13.24 -14.09
C GLY A 72 -2.72 -12.97 -14.64
N LEU A 73 -3.73 -13.65 -14.12
CA LEU A 73 -5.13 -13.44 -14.52
C LEU A 73 -5.63 -12.02 -14.21
N ALA A 74 -5.27 -11.47 -13.04
CA ALA A 74 -5.65 -10.11 -12.65
C ALA A 74 -4.95 -9.05 -13.53
N LEU A 75 -3.76 -9.36 -14.05
CA LEU A 75 -2.98 -8.54 -14.97
C LEU A 75 -3.30 -8.83 -16.45
N ASN A 76 -4.40 -9.51 -16.73
CA ASN A 76 -4.83 -9.88 -18.08
C ASN A 76 -3.80 -10.67 -18.89
N CYS A 77 -2.93 -11.43 -18.23
CA CYS A 77 -1.96 -12.32 -18.88
C CYS A 77 -2.63 -13.57 -19.44
N SER A 78 -2.01 -14.12 -20.48
CA SER A 78 -2.24 -15.50 -20.90
C SER A 78 -1.47 -16.44 -19.98
N ILE A 79 -2.11 -17.50 -19.50
CA ILE A 79 -1.46 -18.55 -18.71
C ILE A 79 -0.86 -19.55 -19.68
N ALA A 80 0.44 -19.81 -19.55
CA ALA A 80 1.14 -20.76 -20.41
C ALA A 80 0.64 -22.20 -20.17
N PRO A 81 0.40 -22.98 -21.23
CA PRO A 81 -0.04 -24.37 -21.08
C PRO A 81 1.06 -25.28 -20.54
N PHE A 82 2.31 -24.81 -20.58
CA PHE A 82 3.50 -25.49 -20.10
C PHE A 82 4.46 -24.43 -19.55
N SER A 83 5.03 -24.69 -18.39
CA SER A 83 6.01 -23.83 -17.75
C SER A 83 7.04 -24.67 -17.01
N ARG A 84 8.29 -24.23 -16.99
CA ARG A 84 9.40 -24.97 -16.41
C ARG A 84 10.31 -24.06 -15.62
N PHE A 85 10.81 -24.56 -14.51
CA PHE A 85 11.84 -23.88 -13.72
C PHE A 85 13.22 -24.06 -14.38
N ALA A 86 14.06 -23.05 -14.21
CA ALA A 86 15.45 -23.03 -14.65
C ALA A 86 16.36 -22.58 -13.49
N ARG A 87 17.62 -23.03 -13.54
CA ARG A 87 18.66 -22.56 -12.61
C ARG A 87 19.34 -21.34 -13.19
N LYS A 88 19.28 -20.22 -12.44
CA LYS A 88 20.05 -19.00 -12.67
C LYS A 88 21.31 -19.09 -11.83
N ASN A 89 22.44 -19.43 -12.45
CA ASN A 89 23.68 -19.73 -11.71
C ASN A 89 24.44 -18.44 -11.42
N TYR A 90 24.72 -18.22 -10.14
CA TYR A 90 25.65 -17.19 -9.69
C TYR A 90 26.12 -17.50 -8.26
N PHE A 91 27.34 -17.04 -7.96
CA PHE A 91 27.98 -17.34 -6.69
C PHE A 91 27.94 -16.12 -5.80
N TYR A 92 27.05 -16.15 -4.81
CA TYR A 92 26.93 -15.09 -3.81
C TYR A 92 26.69 -15.69 -2.43
N PRO A 93 27.21 -15.10 -1.36
CA PRO A 93 27.12 -15.69 -0.01
C PRO A 93 25.69 -15.89 0.48
N ASP A 94 24.73 -15.06 0.05
CA ASP A 94 23.31 -15.15 0.40
C ASP A 94 22.53 -16.17 -0.45
N MET A 95 23.20 -16.82 -1.41
CA MET A 95 22.63 -17.89 -2.24
C MET A 95 23.30 -19.22 -1.92
N PRO A 96 22.79 -19.99 -0.93
CA PRO A 96 23.47 -21.17 -0.39
C PRO A 96 23.61 -22.32 -1.41
N LYS A 97 22.73 -22.35 -2.43
CA LYS A 97 22.74 -23.35 -3.51
C LYS A 97 23.69 -23.01 -4.67
N ASN A 98 24.25 -21.79 -4.69
CA ASN A 98 25.00 -21.21 -5.81
C ASN A 98 24.17 -21.01 -7.10
N PHE A 99 22.85 -21.13 -7.03
CA PHE A 99 21.90 -20.81 -8.08
C PHE A 99 20.58 -20.38 -7.45
N GLN A 100 19.86 -19.53 -8.16
CA GLN A 100 18.47 -19.20 -7.88
C GLN A 100 17.57 -20.02 -8.81
N THR A 101 16.55 -20.68 -8.26
CA THR A 101 15.54 -21.32 -9.09
C THR A 101 14.57 -20.25 -9.57
N SER A 102 14.40 -20.12 -10.87
CA SER A 102 13.63 -19.10 -11.56
C SER A 102 12.89 -19.70 -12.75
N GLN A 103 12.17 -18.89 -13.53
CA GLN A 103 11.61 -19.25 -14.82
C GLN A 103 12.13 -18.26 -15.86
N TYR A 104 12.90 -18.70 -16.85
CA TYR A 104 13.55 -17.81 -17.82
C TYR A 104 12.82 -17.79 -19.17
N ASP A 105 12.88 -18.89 -19.90
CA ASP A 105 12.36 -19.04 -21.26
C ASP A 105 10.91 -19.55 -21.31
N GLU A 106 10.44 -20.18 -20.23
CA GLU A 106 9.10 -20.77 -20.14
C GLU A 106 8.36 -20.26 -18.87
N PRO A 107 8.10 -18.94 -18.80
CA PRO A 107 7.38 -18.36 -17.67
C PRO A 107 5.91 -18.80 -17.66
N ILE A 108 5.30 -18.81 -16.47
CA ILE A 108 3.93 -19.30 -16.31
C ILE A 108 2.87 -18.32 -16.85
N CYS A 109 3.15 -17.00 -16.87
CA CYS A 109 2.22 -16.00 -17.41
C CYS A 109 2.93 -15.09 -18.39
N VAL A 110 2.28 -14.77 -19.50
CA VAL A 110 2.83 -13.95 -20.60
C VAL A 110 1.79 -12.99 -21.18
N ASN A 111 2.28 -11.91 -21.79
CA ASN A 111 1.50 -10.98 -22.61
C ASN A 111 0.27 -10.40 -21.90
N GLY A 112 0.48 -9.81 -20.72
CA GLY A 112 -0.56 -9.10 -19.98
C GLY A 112 -0.54 -7.59 -20.20
N TYR A 113 -1.40 -6.91 -19.44
CA TYR A 113 -1.40 -5.45 -19.36
C TYR A 113 -2.11 -4.94 -18.10
N LEU A 114 -1.74 -3.73 -17.71
CA LEU A 114 -2.41 -2.97 -16.66
C LEU A 114 -2.63 -1.55 -17.19
N ASP A 115 -3.87 -1.08 -17.19
CA ASP A 115 -4.22 0.29 -17.51
C ASP A 115 -4.15 1.12 -16.22
N VAL A 116 -3.45 2.26 -16.27
CA VAL A 116 -3.27 3.16 -15.13
C VAL A 116 -3.70 4.57 -15.51
N ASP A 117 -4.41 5.22 -14.60
CA ASP A 117 -4.87 6.58 -14.78
C ASP A 117 -3.91 7.57 -14.14
N VAL A 118 -3.53 8.61 -14.87
CA VAL A 118 -2.63 9.68 -14.43
C VAL A 118 -3.30 11.03 -14.71
N GLU A 119 -3.27 11.91 -13.73
CA GLU A 119 -3.71 13.29 -13.90
C GLU A 119 -2.68 14.05 -14.75
N THR A 120 -3.12 14.59 -15.87
CA THR A 120 -2.29 15.36 -16.82
C THR A 120 -2.83 16.77 -16.96
N ASP A 121 -2.08 17.65 -17.63
CA ASP A 121 -2.53 19.02 -17.93
C ASP A 121 -3.86 19.07 -18.73
N ASN A 122 -4.17 17.98 -19.43
CA ASN A 122 -5.40 17.84 -20.23
C ASN A 122 -6.49 17.02 -19.52
N GLY A 123 -6.38 16.84 -18.19
CA GLY A 123 -7.25 15.99 -17.39
C GLY A 123 -6.72 14.58 -17.22
N ASN A 124 -7.56 13.69 -16.73
CA ASN A 124 -7.15 12.32 -16.45
C ASN A 124 -6.93 11.53 -17.75
N GLN A 125 -5.74 10.94 -17.90
CA GLN A 125 -5.37 10.13 -19.06
C GLN A 125 -5.00 8.71 -18.61
N THR A 126 -5.47 7.70 -19.36
CA THR A 126 -5.15 6.31 -19.14
C THR A 126 -3.94 5.89 -19.96
N PHE A 127 -2.93 5.33 -19.29
CA PHE A 127 -1.73 4.74 -19.91
C PHE A 127 -1.78 3.23 -19.80
N ARG A 128 -1.59 2.53 -20.91
CA ARG A 128 -1.47 1.08 -20.91
C ARG A 128 -0.04 0.66 -20.69
N VAL A 129 0.21 -0.08 -19.62
CA VAL A 129 1.49 -0.72 -19.32
C VAL A 129 1.39 -2.19 -19.71
N GLU A 130 2.02 -2.57 -20.80
CA GLU A 130 2.06 -3.97 -21.23
C GLU A 130 3.03 -4.77 -20.37
N ILE A 131 2.61 -5.97 -19.99
CA ILE A 131 3.40 -6.92 -19.20
C ILE A 131 3.93 -7.99 -20.14
N GLU A 132 5.24 -8.17 -20.14
CA GLU A 132 5.90 -9.19 -20.95
C GLU A 132 5.68 -10.57 -20.32
N ARG A 133 5.97 -10.69 -19.01
CA ARG A 133 5.82 -11.93 -18.27
C ARG A 133 5.60 -11.71 -16.77
N VAL A 134 5.02 -12.70 -16.16
CA VAL A 134 4.99 -12.91 -14.71
C VAL A 134 5.53 -14.29 -14.44
N HIS A 135 6.59 -14.40 -13.65
CA HIS A 135 7.25 -15.67 -13.40
C HIS A 135 7.63 -15.83 -11.93
N MET A 136 7.82 -17.07 -11.52
CA MET A 136 8.20 -17.45 -10.17
C MET A 136 9.70 -17.52 -10.01
N GLU A 137 10.15 -17.11 -8.83
CA GLU A 137 11.52 -17.23 -8.34
C GLU A 137 11.51 -17.63 -6.86
N GLU A 138 12.66 -17.95 -6.32
CA GLU A 138 12.89 -18.00 -4.89
C GLU A 138 13.73 -16.78 -4.45
N ASP A 139 13.43 -16.20 -3.27
CA ASP A 139 14.26 -15.10 -2.77
C ASP A 139 15.58 -15.63 -2.19
N THR A 140 16.55 -14.73 -2.07
CA THR A 140 17.88 -14.98 -1.51
C THR A 140 17.89 -14.80 0.01
N GLY A 141 18.95 -15.24 0.68
CA GLY A 141 19.18 -14.90 2.08
C GLY A 141 19.41 -13.40 2.28
N LYS A 142 19.58 -12.99 3.51
CA LYS A 142 19.88 -11.62 3.92
C LYS A 142 21.33 -11.52 4.37
N SER A 143 22.07 -10.56 3.79
CA SER A 143 23.43 -10.22 4.22
C SER A 143 23.39 -8.98 5.09
N LEU A 144 23.97 -9.06 6.29
CA LEU A 144 24.14 -7.97 7.23
C LEU A 144 25.64 -7.63 7.32
N HIS A 145 26.01 -6.43 6.90
CA HIS A 145 27.39 -5.97 6.92
C HIS A 145 27.65 -5.23 8.23
N VAL A 146 28.59 -5.78 9.05
CA VAL A 146 28.93 -5.25 10.38
C VAL A 146 30.26 -4.50 10.30
N GLY A 147 30.34 -3.39 11.02
CA GLY A 147 31.47 -2.47 10.94
C GLY A 147 31.34 -1.52 9.72
N GLY A 148 32.09 -0.42 9.74
CA GLY A 148 32.02 0.62 8.71
C GLY A 148 30.83 1.59 8.88
N SER A 149 30.98 2.77 8.30
CA SER A 149 30.02 3.88 8.44
C SER A 149 28.81 3.78 7.52
N THR A 150 28.76 2.84 6.58
CA THR A 150 27.78 2.83 5.48
C THR A 150 26.81 1.63 5.47
N GLY A 151 26.99 0.66 6.37
CA GLY A 151 26.20 -0.60 6.37
C GLY A 151 26.37 -1.44 5.10
N ARG A 152 27.47 -1.28 4.37
CA ARG A 152 27.77 -1.95 3.11
C ARG A 152 28.97 -2.87 3.22
N ILE A 153 29.13 -3.78 2.25
CA ILE A 153 30.27 -4.69 2.19
C ILE A 153 31.62 -3.91 2.11
N HIS A 154 31.67 -2.78 1.40
CA HIS A 154 32.83 -1.91 1.39
C HIS A 154 32.99 -1.21 2.74
N GLY A 155 34.07 -1.54 3.44
CA GLY A 155 34.40 -1.03 4.77
C GLY A 155 33.80 -1.83 5.92
N ALA A 156 33.06 -2.90 5.64
CA ALA A 156 32.60 -3.83 6.65
C ALA A 156 33.76 -4.72 7.13
N GLU A 157 33.80 -4.99 8.42
CA GLU A 157 34.77 -5.91 9.02
C GLU A 157 34.41 -7.37 8.73
N TYR A 158 33.11 -7.68 8.74
CA TYR A 158 32.54 -9.00 8.40
C TYR A 158 31.07 -8.86 7.99
N SER A 159 30.52 -9.95 7.46
CA SER A 159 29.11 -10.05 7.12
C SER A 159 28.47 -11.25 7.80
N LEU A 160 27.27 -11.02 8.35
CA LEU A 160 26.40 -12.09 8.86
C LEU A 160 25.41 -12.48 7.79
N LEU A 161 25.11 -13.77 7.68
CA LEU A 161 24.15 -14.31 6.75
C LEU A 161 22.96 -14.89 7.50
N ASP A 162 21.77 -14.47 7.10
CA ASP A 162 20.51 -15.02 7.58
C ASP A 162 19.76 -15.65 6.39
N TYR A 163 19.59 -16.96 6.45
CA TYR A 163 18.93 -17.75 5.41
C TYR A 163 17.42 -17.95 5.67
N ASN A 164 16.83 -17.29 6.66
CA ASN A 164 15.38 -17.38 6.88
C ASN A 164 14.61 -16.93 5.64
N ARG A 165 15.10 -15.93 4.92
CA ARG A 165 14.48 -15.45 3.69
C ARG A 165 14.77 -16.34 2.47
N ALA A 166 15.90 -17.05 2.43
CA ALA A 166 16.30 -17.91 1.32
C ALA A 166 15.21 -18.95 1.02
N GLY A 167 14.70 -18.94 -0.20
CA GLY A 167 13.63 -19.83 -0.64
C GLY A 167 12.21 -19.34 -0.38
N ILE A 168 11.99 -18.12 0.13
CA ILE A 168 10.65 -17.51 0.14
C ILE A 168 10.15 -17.39 -1.31
N PRO A 169 8.88 -17.76 -1.60
CA PRO A 169 8.33 -17.61 -2.93
C PRO A 169 8.30 -16.16 -3.38
N LEU A 170 8.92 -15.89 -4.52
CA LEU A 170 9.02 -14.58 -5.14
C LEU A 170 8.38 -14.64 -6.52
N VAL A 171 7.68 -13.57 -6.89
CA VAL A 171 7.15 -13.37 -8.24
C VAL A 171 7.78 -12.13 -8.84
N GLU A 172 8.32 -12.25 -10.05
CA GLU A 172 8.79 -11.11 -10.82
C GLU A 172 7.79 -10.77 -11.93
N ILE A 173 7.40 -9.50 -11.99
CA ILE A 173 6.49 -8.93 -12.99
C ILE A 173 7.30 -7.97 -13.85
N VAL A 174 7.52 -8.33 -15.12
CA VAL A 174 8.33 -7.57 -16.05
C VAL A 174 7.43 -6.90 -17.08
N THR A 175 7.57 -5.58 -17.22
CA THR A 175 6.85 -4.84 -18.24
C THR A 175 7.61 -4.86 -19.57
N LYS A 176 6.87 -4.72 -20.66
CA LYS A 176 7.46 -4.23 -21.91
C LYS A 176 7.81 -2.76 -21.76
N ILE A 177 8.45 -2.18 -22.78
CA ILE A 177 8.66 -0.75 -22.88
C ILE A 177 7.30 -0.04 -22.81
N VAL A 178 7.17 0.97 -21.93
CA VAL A 178 5.97 1.79 -21.79
C VAL A 178 6.12 2.99 -22.73
N PRO A 179 5.34 3.03 -23.84
CA PRO A 179 5.47 4.10 -24.82
C PRO A 179 4.69 5.37 -24.41
N ASN A 180 5.04 6.49 -25.05
CA ASN A 180 4.28 7.73 -25.04
C ASN A 180 4.05 8.34 -23.65
N THR A 181 4.94 8.10 -22.70
CA THR A 181 4.83 8.65 -21.36
C THR A 181 5.26 10.11 -21.30
N GLY A 182 6.24 10.53 -22.12
CA GLY A 182 6.73 11.91 -22.16
C GLY A 182 7.10 12.42 -20.77
N LYS A 183 6.66 13.63 -20.45
CA LYS A 183 6.87 14.25 -19.14
C LYS A 183 6.16 13.55 -17.98
N TYR A 184 5.19 12.68 -18.26
CA TYR A 184 4.45 11.93 -17.26
C TYR A 184 5.07 10.57 -16.91
N ALA A 185 6.28 10.26 -17.42
CA ALA A 185 6.97 9.01 -17.10
C ALA A 185 7.10 8.75 -15.59
N PRO A 186 7.43 9.74 -14.72
CA PRO A 186 7.46 9.55 -13.28
C PRO A 186 6.11 9.16 -12.67
N GLU A 187 5.05 9.86 -13.06
CA GLU A 187 3.68 9.65 -12.58
C GLU A 187 3.13 8.30 -13.06
N VAL A 188 3.40 7.92 -14.31
CA VAL A 188 3.00 6.62 -14.87
C VAL A 188 3.69 5.48 -14.11
N ALA A 189 4.98 5.58 -13.83
CA ALA A 189 5.71 4.59 -13.06
C ALA A 189 5.11 4.41 -11.65
N LYS A 190 4.85 5.53 -10.96
CA LYS A 190 4.23 5.55 -9.63
C LYS A 190 2.81 4.96 -9.65
N ALA A 191 1.98 5.36 -10.62
CA ALA A 191 0.61 4.88 -10.77
C ALA A 191 0.57 3.38 -11.06
N TYR A 192 1.51 2.87 -11.87
CA TYR A 192 1.64 1.44 -12.14
C TYR A 192 1.94 0.65 -10.87
N VAL A 193 2.97 1.03 -10.11
CA VAL A 193 3.33 0.33 -8.87
C VAL A 193 2.23 0.44 -7.82
N ALA A 194 1.55 1.58 -7.71
CA ALA A 194 0.42 1.77 -6.82
C ALA A 194 -0.76 0.85 -7.19
N SER A 195 -1.14 0.81 -8.47
CA SER A 195 -2.23 -0.05 -8.94
C SER A 195 -1.90 -1.53 -8.78
N LEU A 196 -0.65 -1.91 -9.05
CA LEU A 196 -0.18 -3.28 -8.86
C LEU A 196 -0.24 -3.67 -7.37
N ARG A 197 0.23 -2.80 -6.47
CA ARG A 197 0.14 -3.00 -5.01
C ARG A 197 -1.30 -3.25 -4.56
N ASP A 198 -2.26 -2.46 -5.07
CA ASP A 198 -3.68 -2.60 -4.74
C ASP A 198 -4.25 -3.92 -5.25
N ILE A 199 -3.87 -4.35 -6.46
CA ILE A 199 -4.27 -5.65 -7.03
C ILE A 199 -3.75 -6.79 -6.16
N LEU A 200 -2.46 -6.80 -5.85
CA LEU A 200 -1.81 -7.86 -5.05
C LEU A 200 -2.41 -7.97 -3.64
N ARG A 201 -2.73 -6.82 -3.02
CA ARG A 201 -3.43 -6.76 -1.73
C ARG A 201 -4.85 -7.32 -1.85
N GLY A 202 -5.60 -6.91 -2.88
CA GLY A 202 -6.95 -7.42 -3.15
C GLY A 202 -6.99 -8.93 -3.38
N LEU A 203 -5.97 -9.49 -4.04
CA LEU A 203 -5.78 -10.93 -4.21
C LEU A 203 -5.36 -11.65 -2.92
N LYS A 204 -4.93 -10.92 -1.90
CA LYS A 204 -4.40 -11.45 -0.62
C LYS A 204 -3.21 -12.41 -0.83
N VAL A 205 -2.35 -12.12 -1.80
CA VAL A 205 -1.19 -12.95 -2.15
C VAL A 205 0.12 -12.44 -1.58
N SER A 206 0.16 -11.19 -1.11
CA SER A 206 1.30 -10.52 -0.48
C SER A 206 0.82 -9.45 0.50
N ASP A 207 1.65 -9.08 1.46
CA ASP A 207 1.43 -7.91 2.34
C ASP A 207 1.85 -6.58 1.69
N VAL A 208 2.57 -6.66 0.57
CA VAL A 208 2.99 -5.57 -0.33
C VAL A 208 3.67 -4.38 0.35
N LYS A 209 4.47 -4.66 1.39
CA LYS A 209 5.20 -3.66 2.17
C LYS A 209 6.56 -3.36 1.54
N MET A 210 6.66 -2.21 0.87
CA MET A 210 7.91 -1.77 0.21
C MET A 210 9.05 -1.54 1.22
N GLU A 211 8.73 -1.01 2.39
CA GLU A 211 9.69 -0.74 3.48
C GLU A 211 10.27 -2.02 4.12
N GLN A 212 9.55 -3.13 4.04
CA GLN A 212 10.01 -4.45 4.52
C GLN A 212 10.63 -5.30 3.39
N GLY A 213 10.52 -4.82 2.14
CA GLY A 213 11.09 -5.47 0.97
C GLY A 213 10.21 -6.57 0.37
N SER A 214 8.97 -6.75 0.82
CA SER A 214 8.03 -7.71 0.22
C SER A 214 7.44 -7.23 -1.10
N LEU A 215 7.58 -5.94 -1.43
CA LEU A 215 7.35 -5.37 -2.74
C LEU A 215 8.56 -4.49 -3.12
N ARG A 216 9.24 -4.83 -4.20
CA ARG A 216 10.42 -4.10 -4.71
C ARG A 216 10.18 -3.70 -6.15
N CYS A 217 10.65 -2.52 -6.55
CA CYS A 217 10.55 -2.05 -7.92
C CYS A 217 11.91 -1.62 -8.42
N ASP A 218 12.33 -2.16 -9.55
CA ASP A 218 13.49 -1.74 -10.30
C ASP A 218 13.02 -0.94 -11.52
N VAL A 219 13.62 0.24 -11.72
CA VAL A 219 13.27 1.16 -12.80
C VAL A 219 14.31 1.09 -13.89
N ASN A 220 13.93 0.70 -15.09
CA ASN A 220 14.73 0.76 -16.30
C ASN A 220 14.37 2.03 -17.07
N LEU A 221 15.35 2.89 -17.34
CA LEU A 221 15.14 4.13 -18.08
C LEU A 221 16.24 4.35 -19.12
N SER A 222 15.85 4.83 -20.29
CA SER A 222 16.76 5.38 -21.29
C SER A 222 16.19 6.67 -21.87
N LEU A 223 17.07 7.56 -22.32
CA LEU A 223 16.72 8.78 -23.04
C LEU A 223 17.20 8.72 -24.48
N SER A 224 16.40 9.24 -25.38
CA SER A 224 16.78 9.48 -26.78
C SER A 224 16.38 10.90 -27.18
N PRO A 225 17.07 11.54 -28.15
CA PRO A 225 16.64 12.84 -28.66
C PRO A 225 15.19 12.76 -29.18
N THR A 226 14.38 13.75 -28.80
CA THR A 226 12.95 13.83 -29.20
C THR A 226 12.80 13.69 -30.72
N GLY A 227 11.89 12.81 -31.13
CA GLY A 227 11.62 12.54 -32.55
C GLY A 227 12.69 11.70 -33.27
N SER A 228 13.70 11.18 -32.59
CA SER A 228 14.77 10.35 -33.21
C SER A 228 14.29 8.97 -33.66
N GLY A 229 13.22 8.44 -33.05
CA GLY A 229 12.72 7.08 -33.26
C GLY A 229 13.68 5.97 -32.83
N LYS A 230 14.76 6.30 -32.11
CA LYS A 230 15.77 5.33 -31.64
C LYS A 230 15.67 5.17 -30.13
N LEU A 231 15.99 3.98 -29.66
CA LEU A 231 16.12 3.74 -28.22
C LEU A 231 17.50 4.19 -27.74
N GLY A 232 17.52 4.84 -26.55
CA GLY A 232 18.76 5.17 -25.86
C GLY A 232 19.36 3.96 -25.13
N THR A 233 20.52 4.17 -24.50
CA THR A 233 21.13 3.18 -23.62
C THR A 233 20.44 3.23 -22.25
N ARG A 234 19.92 2.10 -21.79
CA ARG A 234 19.21 2.00 -20.51
C ARG A 234 20.15 1.92 -19.32
N SER A 235 19.72 2.50 -18.21
CA SER A 235 20.23 2.21 -16.88
C SER A 235 19.11 1.62 -16.01
N GLU A 236 19.48 0.76 -15.08
CA GLU A 236 18.58 0.15 -14.13
C GLU A 236 18.78 0.81 -12.77
N THR A 237 17.71 1.32 -12.15
CA THR A 237 17.75 1.93 -10.81
C THR A 237 17.10 0.99 -9.79
N LYS A 238 17.88 0.59 -8.79
CA LYS A 238 17.50 -0.30 -7.68
C LYS A 238 17.38 0.47 -6.35
N ASN A 239 16.88 -0.20 -5.32
CA ASN A 239 16.66 0.35 -3.96
C ASN A 239 15.59 1.44 -3.93
N VAL A 240 14.50 1.22 -4.63
CA VAL A 240 13.36 2.13 -4.66
C VAL A 240 12.29 1.58 -3.71
N ASN A 241 12.21 2.13 -2.49
CA ASN A 241 11.52 1.53 -1.36
C ASN A 241 10.17 2.19 -1.02
N SER A 242 9.67 3.08 -1.88
CA SER A 242 8.36 3.72 -1.71
C SER A 242 7.80 4.19 -3.05
N LEU A 243 6.48 4.42 -3.13
CA LEU A 243 5.86 5.00 -4.33
C LEU A 243 6.43 6.38 -4.68
N ARG A 244 6.76 7.19 -3.67
CA ARG A 244 7.41 8.48 -3.85
C ARG A 244 8.81 8.32 -4.41
N SER A 245 9.53 7.30 -3.97
CA SER A 245 10.88 7.01 -4.45
C SER A 245 10.88 6.55 -5.90
N VAL A 246 9.83 5.82 -6.36
CA VAL A 246 9.66 5.46 -7.78
C VAL A 246 9.60 6.71 -8.65
N GLU A 247 8.73 7.66 -8.32
CA GLU A 247 8.58 8.93 -9.03
C GLU A 247 9.89 9.72 -9.05
N ARG A 248 10.54 9.87 -7.89
CA ARG A 248 11.81 10.60 -7.75
C ARG A 248 12.97 9.92 -8.49
N ALA A 249 13.01 8.59 -8.50
CA ALA A 249 14.05 7.84 -9.19
C ALA A 249 13.96 8.05 -10.71
N VAL A 250 12.74 8.00 -11.29
CA VAL A 250 12.52 8.28 -12.71
C VAL A 250 12.91 9.72 -13.03
N THR A 251 12.44 10.70 -12.27
CA THR A 251 12.77 12.12 -12.43
C THR A 251 14.29 12.36 -12.36
N GLY A 252 14.93 11.83 -11.32
CA GLY A 252 16.37 12.00 -11.11
C GLY A 252 17.22 11.38 -12.22
N GLU A 253 16.78 10.23 -12.73
CA GLU A 253 17.48 9.53 -13.82
C GLU A 253 17.31 10.23 -15.17
N ILE A 254 16.14 10.83 -15.45
CA ILE A 254 15.91 11.69 -16.61
C ILE A 254 16.89 12.89 -16.58
N ILE A 255 16.95 13.60 -15.46
CA ILE A 255 17.85 14.74 -15.30
C ILE A 255 19.32 14.31 -15.43
N ARG A 256 19.70 13.20 -14.83
CA ARG A 256 21.08 12.70 -14.89
C ARG A 256 21.53 12.35 -16.32
N GLN A 257 20.71 11.55 -17.01
CA GLN A 257 21.02 11.11 -18.36
C GLN A 257 21.06 12.29 -19.33
N SER A 258 20.09 13.21 -19.24
CA SER A 258 20.05 14.39 -20.11
C SER A 258 21.31 15.25 -19.97
N ASN A 259 21.75 15.52 -18.73
CA ASN A 259 22.95 16.29 -18.48
C ASN A 259 24.20 15.61 -19.06
N ARG A 260 24.36 14.30 -18.88
CA ARG A 260 25.48 13.58 -19.49
C ARG A 260 25.48 13.63 -21.01
N LEU A 261 24.29 13.51 -21.63
CA LEU A 261 24.16 13.61 -23.09
C LEU A 261 24.50 15.01 -23.60
N GLU A 262 24.11 16.08 -22.87
CA GLU A 262 24.49 17.48 -23.20
C GLU A 262 26.00 17.72 -23.07
N ASP A 263 26.66 17.08 -22.11
CA ASP A 263 28.10 17.14 -21.94
C ASP A 263 28.88 16.29 -23.00
N GLY A 264 28.14 15.64 -23.94
CA GLY A 264 28.71 14.79 -24.97
C GLY A 264 29.17 13.41 -24.47
N GLU A 265 28.80 13.06 -23.25
CA GLU A 265 29.11 11.76 -22.66
C GLU A 265 28.13 10.67 -23.16
N ARG A 266 28.61 9.43 -23.15
CA ARG A 266 27.77 8.26 -23.46
C ARG A 266 27.15 7.73 -22.17
N ILE A 267 25.87 7.35 -22.27
CA ILE A 267 25.22 6.58 -21.19
C ILE A 267 25.77 5.16 -21.25
N VAL A 268 26.13 4.63 -20.10
CA VAL A 268 26.62 3.25 -19.93
C VAL A 268 25.46 2.39 -19.38
N GLN A 269 25.34 1.18 -19.92
CA GLN A 269 24.37 0.21 -19.36
C GLN A 269 24.90 -0.31 -18.02
N GLU A 270 24.29 0.16 -16.93
CA GLU A 270 24.73 -0.12 -15.58
C GLU A 270 23.54 -0.22 -14.61
N THR A 271 23.73 -0.94 -13.50
CA THR A 271 22.84 -0.87 -12.35
C THR A 271 23.25 0.31 -11.48
N ARG A 272 22.29 1.09 -11.05
CA ARG A 272 22.44 2.24 -10.16
C ARG A 272 21.60 2.05 -8.90
N HIS A 273 22.02 2.65 -7.80
CA HIS A 273 21.30 2.61 -6.53
C HIS A 273 20.70 3.98 -6.24
N PHE A 274 19.39 4.02 -6.00
CA PHE A 274 18.70 5.24 -5.58
C PHE A 274 19.11 5.63 -4.16
N LEU A 275 19.31 6.94 -3.94
CA LEU A 275 19.62 7.52 -2.65
C LEU A 275 18.43 8.35 -2.19
N GLU A 276 17.71 7.86 -1.21
CA GLU A 276 16.45 8.46 -0.74
C GLU A 276 16.61 9.91 -0.28
N GLU A 277 17.69 10.23 0.44
CA GLU A 277 17.95 11.57 0.99
C GLU A 277 18.11 12.61 -0.11
N SER A 278 18.92 12.31 -1.14
CA SER A 278 19.27 13.28 -2.19
C SER A 278 18.37 13.20 -3.42
N GLY A 279 17.63 12.09 -3.64
CA GLY A 279 16.91 11.82 -4.87
C GLY A 279 17.81 11.51 -6.07
N GLN A 280 19.10 11.29 -5.84
CA GLN A 280 20.08 10.97 -6.87
C GLN A 280 20.35 9.47 -6.95
N THR A 281 21.00 9.05 -8.02
CA THR A 281 21.47 7.69 -8.17
C THR A 281 22.99 7.65 -8.18
N ARG A 282 23.58 6.56 -7.65
CA ARG A 282 25.02 6.32 -7.76
C ARG A 282 25.26 5.01 -8.52
N PRO A 283 26.39 4.91 -9.22
CA PRO A 283 26.77 3.68 -9.90
C PRO A 283 26.84 2.49 -8.95
N GLY A 284 26.29 1.36 -9.36
CA GLY A 284 26.51 0.06 -8.77
C GLY A 284 27.54 -0.75 -9.57
N ARG A 285 27.35 -2.07 -9.63
CA ARG A 285 28.14 -2.94 -10.49
C ARG A 285 27.67 -2.82 -11.96
N SER A 286 28.51 -3.21 -12.91
CA SER A 286 28.09 -3.43 -14.31
C SER A 286 26.99 -4.48 -14.35
N LYS A 287 26.01 -4.31 -15.25
CA LYS A 287 24.93 -5.30 -15.40
C LYS A 287 25.48 -6.58 -16.02
N GLU A 288 25.23 -7.71 -15.33
CA GLU A 288 25.53 -9.04 -15.87
C GLU A 288 24.57 -9.34 -17.04
N LYS A 289 25.07 -10.03 -18.06
CA LYS A 289 24.26 -10.46 -19.18
C LYS A 289 23.60 -11.80 -18.87
N ALA A 290 22.50 -12.12 -19.57
CA ALA A 290 21.80 -13.38 -19.38
C ALA A 290 22.72 -14.61 -19.59
N GLU A 291 23.68 -14.50 -20.51
CA GLU A 291 24.67 -15.56 -20.79
C GLU A 291 25.58 -15.83 -19.58
N ASP A 292 25.83 -14.84 -18.73
CA ASP A 292 26.70 -14.97 -17.55
C ASP A 292 26.06 -15.90 -16.50
N TYR A 293 24.73 -15.98 -16.45
CA TYR A 293 23.99 -16.85 -15.53
C TYR A 293 23.90 -18.30 -16.00
N ARG A 294 24.24 -18.61 -17.24
CA ARG A 294 24.27 -19.98 -17.78
C ARG A 294 23.00 -20.76 -17.42
N TYR A 295 21.84 -20.19 -17.74
CA TYR A 295 20.55 -20.82 -17.48
C TYR A 295 20.46 -22.23 -18.07
N PHE A 296 19.91 -23.15 -17.29
CA PHE A 296 19.50 -24.47 -17.77
C PHE A 296 18.27 -24.97 -16.99
N PRO A 297 17.46 -25.89 -17.54
CA PRO A 297 16.29 -26.41 -16.88
C PRO A 297 16.63 -27.02 -15.51
N GLU A 298 15.78 -26.76 -14.50
CA GLU A 298 15.91 -27.37 -13.18
C GLU A 298 15.56 -28.87 -13.26
N PRO A 299 16.52 -29.81 -13.14
CA PRO A 299 16.27 -31.22 -13.37
C PRO A 299 15.46 -31.90 -12.25
N ASP A 300 15.43 -31.30 -11.07
CA ASP A 300 14.77 -31.88 -9.89
C ASP A 300 13.31 -31.46 -9.76
N LEU A 301 12.81 -30.61 -10.64
CA LEU A 301 11.41 -30.14 -10.65
C LEU A 301 10.70 -30.59 -11.92
N VAL A 302 9.48 -31.14 -11.75
CA VAL A 302 8.60 -31.41 -12.87
C VAL A 302 8.03 -30.13 -13.46
N PRO A 303 7.73 -30.08 -14.77
CA PRO A 303 7.04 -28.95 -15.37
C PRO A 303 5.68 -28.66 -14.72
N VAL A 304 5.31 -27.38 -14.74
CA VAL A 304 3.97 -26.92 -14.33
C VAL A 304 3.09 -26.88 -15.57
N VAL A 305 2.01 -27.68 -15.56
CA VAL A 305 1.06 -27.82 -16.68
C VAL A 305 -0.34 -27.52 -16.17
N PRO A 306 -0.73 -26.23 -16.08
CA PRO A 306 -2.06 -25.88 -15.61
C PRO A 306 -3.13 -26.27 -16.62
N ASP A 307 -4.10 -27.08 -16.23
CA ASP A 307 -5.24 -27.41 -17.09
C ASP A 307 -6.29 -26.28 -17.09
N ALA A 308 -7.15 -26.29 -18.11
CA ALA A 308 -8.17 -25.25 -18.29
C ALA A 308 -9.17 -25.19 -17.12
N LYS A 309 -9.45 -26.33 -16.48
CA LYS A 309 -10.39 -26.40 -15.35
C LYS A 309 -9.78 -25.70 -14.13
N TRP A 310 -8.54 -25.98 -13.81
CA TRP A 310 -7.83 -25.34 -12.71
C TRP A 310 -7.69 -23.82 -12.90
N ILE A 311 -7.33 -23.39 -14.13
CA ILE A 311 -7.27 -21.96 -14.46
C ILE A 311 -8.64 -21.30 -14.25
N GLU A 312 -9.72 -21.94 -14.69
CA GLU A 312 -11.07 -21.37 -14.54
C GLU A 312 -11.55 -21.35 -13.08
N GLU A 313 -11.19 -22.34 -12.28
CA GLU A 313 -11.44 -22.35 -10.83
C GLU A 313 -10.70 -21.19 -10.13
N LEU A 314 -9.48 -20.89 -10.52
CA LEU A 314 -8.73 -19.74 -10.02
C LEU A 314 -9.33 -18.41 -10.53
N ARG A 315 -9.76 -18.33 -11.79
CA ARG A 315 -10.41 -17.14 -12.34
C ARG A 315 -11.66 -16.74 -11.56
N LYS A 316 -12.44 -17.70 -11.09
CA LYS A 316 -13.63 -17.46 -10.25
C LYS A 316 -13.30 -16.89 -8.86
N GLN A 317 -12.06 -17.01 -8.41
CA GLN A 317 -11.60 -16.47 -7.14
C GLN A 317 -11.12 -15.02 -7.25
N LEU A 318 -11.04 -14.46 -8.47
CA LEU A 318 -10.60 -13.08 -8.64
C LEU A 318 -11.61 -12.13 -7.97
N PRO A 319 -11.13 -11.23 -7.09
CA PRO A 319 -11.96 -10.19 -6.54
C PRO A 319 -12.34 -9.15 -7.62
N GLU A 320 -13.29 -8.31 -7.30
CA GLU A 320 -13.55 -7.11 -8.10
C GLU A 320 -12.24 -6.30 -8.25
N LYS A 321 -11.99 -5.79 -9.46
CA LYS A 321 -10.78 -4.98 -9.70
C LYS A 321 -10.78 -3.74 -8.79
N PRO A 322 -9.66 -3.39 -8.15
CA PRO A 322 -9.60 -2.26 -7.22
C PRO A 322 -10.10 -0.94 -7.81
N ALA A 323 -9.81 -0.67 -9.09
CA ALA A 323 -10.30 0.53 -9.78
C ALA A 323 -11.83 0.53 -9.94
N ASP A 324 -12.41 -0.60 -10.34
CA ASP A 324 -13.86 -0.74 -10.53
C ASP A 324 -14.57 -0.64 -9.17
N ARG A 325 -14.00 -1.28 -8.14
CA ARG A 325 -14.48 -1.19 -6.76
C ARG A 325 -14.50 0.25 -6.27
N ARG A 326 -13.41 1.00 -6.48
CA ARG A 326 -13.37 2.42 -6.10
C ARG A 326 -14.46 3.22 -6.80
N LYS A 327 -14.62 3.06 -8.11
CA LYS A 327 -15.68 3.74 -8.89
C LYS A 327 -17.08 3.39 -8.38
N ARG A 328 -17.33 2.09 -8.11
CA ARG A 328 -18.62 1.63 -7.55
C ARG A 328 -18.91 2.25 -6.19
N LEU A 329 -17.93 2.24 -5.28
CA LEU A 329 -18.10 2.80 -3.94
C LEU A 329 -18.23 4.33 -3.95
N GLN A 330 -17.50 5.02 -4.81
CA GLN A 330 -17.64 6.47 -5.00
C GLN A 330 -19.06 6.85 -5.42
N LEU A 331 -19.61 6.14 -6.40
CA LEU A 331 -20.98 6.36 -6.85
C LEU A 331 -22.01 6.02 -5.76
N ALA A 332 -21.85 4.86 -5.10
CA ALA A 332 -22.78 4.39 -4.08
C ALA A 332 -22.80 5.28 -2.82
N TRP A 333 -21.66 5.84 -2.45
CA TRP A 333 -21.50 6.64 -1.24
C TRP A 333 -21.47 8.15 -1.52
N SER A 334 -21.51 8.56 -2.78
CA SER A 334 -21.37 9.96 -3.21
C SER A 334 -20.10 10.63 -2.65
N VAL A 335 -18.98 9.90 -2.65
CA VAL A 335 -17.70 10.32 -2.04
C VAL A 335 -16.82 10.98 -3.11
N PRO A 336 -16.26 12.17 -2.86
CA PRO A 336 -15.32 12.82 -3.76
C PRO A 336 -14.01 12.03 -3.91
N ASP A 337 -13.30 12.20 -5.04
CA ASP A 337 -12.03 11.53 -5.34
C ASP A 337 -10.99 11.67 -4.23
N LYS A 338 -10.85 12.88 -3.67
CA LYS A 338 -9.92 13.17 -2.58
C LYS A 338 -10.19 12.33 -1.32
N GLU A 339 -11.44 12.12 -1.00
CA GLU A 339 -11.86 11.35 0.17
C GLU A 339 -11.71 9.86 -0.07
N MET A 340 -12.00 9.38 -1.28
CA MET A 340 -11.72 8.01 -1.68
C MET A 340 -10.20 7.72 -1.62
N ALA A 341 -9.38 8.62 -2.14
CA ALA A 341 -7.93 8.51 -2.08
C ALA A 341 -7.42 8.49 -0.63
N ALA A 342 -8.02 9.26 0.27
CA ALA A 342 -7.65 9.23 1.69
C ALA A 342 -7.90 7.86 2.35
N MET A 343 -9.05 7.22 2.06
CA MET A 343 -9.36 5.87 2.56
C MET A 343 -8.39 4.82 2.00
N VAL A 344 -8.06 4.91 0.71
CA VAL A 344 -7.11 3.99 0.05
C VAL A 344 -5.71 4.16 0.62
N ASN A 345 -5.23 5.40 0.75
CA ASN A 345 -3.89 5.70 1.26
C ASN A 345 -3.72 5.33 2.74
N ALA A 346 -4.79 5.44 3.53
CA ALA A 346 -4.81 4.99 4.93
C ALA A 346 -4.99 3.46 5.08
N GLU A 347 -5.19 2.73 3.98
CA GLU A 347 -5.48 1.28 3.96
C GLU A 347 -6.77 0.89 4.71
N LEU A 348 -7.72 1.81 4.80
CA LEU A 348 -8.98 1.66 5.54
C LEU A 348 -10.21 1.48 4.66
N LEU A 349 -10.06 1.40 3.33
CA LEU A 349 -11.24 1.24 2.44
C LEU A 349 -12.03 -0.03 2.74
N ASP A 350 -11.34 -1.16 2.99
CA ASP A 350 -11.97 -2.43 3.36
C ASP A 350 -12.75 -2.32 4.66
N THR A 351 -12.15 -1.64 5.64
CA THR A 351 -12.71 -1.44 6.98
C THR A 351 -13.95 -0.55 6.94
N VAL A 352 -13.89 0.54 6.16
CA VAL A 352 -15.03 1.45 5.97
C VAL A 352 -16.16 0.72 5.23
N GLU A 353 -15.87 -0.01 4.14
CA GLU A 353 -16.89 -0.79 3.41
C GLU A 353 -17.54 -1.84 4.31
N ALA A 354 -16.76 -2.57 5.11
CA ALA A 354 -17.29 -3.54 6.05
C ALA A 354 -18.20 -2.89 7.10
N THR A 355 -17.87 -1.69 7.58
CA THR A 355 -18.71 -0.93 8.53
C THR A 355 -20.02 -0.48 7.88
N VAL A 356 -19.97 -0.04 6.63
CA VAL A 356 -21.15 0.35 5.84
C VAL A 356 -22.06 -0.85 5.56
N LEU A 357 -21.49 -2.03 5.28
CA LEU A 357 -22.24 -3.28 5.08
C LEU A 357 -23.00 -3.73 6.35
N LEU A 358 -22.57 -3.29 7.53
CA LEU A 358 -23.31 -3.46 8.79
C LEU A 358 -24.43 -2.44 9.00
N GLY A 359 -24.71 -1.56 8.02
CA GLY A 359 -25.79 -0.59 8.06
C GLY A 359 -25.38 0.84 8.43
N SER A 360 -24.11 1.11 8.63
CA SER A 360 -23.62 2.46 8.97
C SER A 360 -23.67 3.41 7.78
N ASP A 361 -23.92 4.69 8.05
CA ASP A 361 -23.78 5.76 7.05
C ASP A 361 -22.32 5.87 6.56
N PRO A 362 -22.06 5.92 5.25
CA PRO A 362 -20.69 5.94 4.70
C PRO A 362 -19.84 7.14 5.18
N THR A 363 -20.47 8.32 5.34
CA THR A 363 -19.76 9.54 5.79
C THR A 363 -19.36 9.41 7.26
N LYS A 364 -20.24 8.87 8.11
CA LYS A 364 -19.95 8.63 9.52
C LYS A 364 -18.88 7.53 9.67
N ALA A 365 -19.02 6.40 8.96
CA ALA A 365 -18.03 5.31 8.99
C ALA A 365 -16.63 5.83 8.63
N ARG A 366 -16.51 6.56 7.51
CA ARG A 366 -15.26 7.18 7.09
C ARG A 366 -14.72 8.14 8.16
N SER A 367 -15.55 9.04 8.69
CA SER A 367 -15.13 10.05 9.67
C SER A 367 -14.61 9.41 10.95
N TRP A 368 -15.20 8.34 11.41
CA TRP A 368 -14.76 7.62 12.60
C TRP A 368 -13.44 6.88 12.36
N TRP A 369 -13.32 6.15 11.25
CA TRP A 369 -12.12 5.39 10.96
C TRP A 369 -10.91 6.26 10.64
N LEU A 370 -11.06 7.27 9.75
CA LEU A 370 -9.98 8.18 9.38
C LEU A 370 -9.69 9.25 10.45
N GLY A 371 -10.66 9.54 11.31
CA GLY A 371 -10.55 10.54 12.37
C GLY A 371 -10.10 9.95 13.69
N GLU A 372 -11.07 9.70 14.58
CA GLU A 372 -10.80 9.36 15.99
C GLU A 372 -10.02 8.06 16.16
N VAL A 373 -10.41 6.99 15.44
CA VAL A 373 -9.74 5.69 15.58
C VAL A 373 -8.30 5.76 15.06
N SER A 374 -8.08 6.37 13.87
CA SER A 374 -6.73 6.56 13.34
C SER A 374 -5.87 7.48 14.21
N ARG A 375 -6.44 8.50 14.84
CA ARG A 375 -5.71 9.35 15.78
C ARG A 375 -5.15 8.52 16.95
N ILE A 376 -5.99 7.71 17.59
CA ILE A 376 -5.56 6.85 18.70
C ILE A 376 -4.55 5.80 18.25
N ALA A 377 -4.75 5.23 17.06
CA ALA A 377 -3.85 4.25 16.46
C ALA A 377 -2.44 4.83 16.23
N ASN A 378 -2.37 6.04 15.67
CA ASN A 378 -1.11 6.75 15.44
C ASN A 378 -0.38 7.06 16.76
N ASP A 379 -1.12 7.51 17.79
CA ASP A 379 -0.55 7.77 19.12
C ASP A 379 0.06 6.51 19.75
N ARG A 380 -0.46 5.32 19.40
CA ARG A 380 0.01 4.02 19.90
C ARG A 380 0.92 3.27 18.94
N ALA A 381 1.16 3.80 17.74
CA ALA A 381 1.94 3.17 16.67
C ALA A 381 1.44 1.76 16.29
N VAL A 382 0.11 1.58 16.20
CA VAL A 382 -0.55 0.31 15.82
C VAL A 382 -1.56 0.56 14.69
N SER A 383 -2.04 -0.51 14.06
CA SER A 383 -3.12 -0.40 13.06
C SER A 383 -4.45 -0.03 13.70
N PRO A 384 -5.30 0.83 13.08
CA PRO A 384 -6.65 1.12 13.56
C PRO A 384 -7.49 -0.13 13.81
N THR A 385 -7.35 -1.17 12.99
CA THR A 385 -8.09 -2.43 13.09
C THR A 385 -7.63 -3.34 14.22
N GLU A 386 -6.46 -3.08 14.80
CA GLU A 386 -5.98 -3.79 15.99
C GLU A 386 -6.58 -3.20 17.30
N LEU A 387 -7.06 -1.94 17.25
CA LEU A 387 -7.60 -1.24 18.41
C LEU A 387 -9.06 -1.54 18.69
N ILE A 388 -9.88 -1.62 17.65
CA ILE A 388 -11.34 -1.73 17.77
C ILE A 388 -11.90 -2.51 16.58
N SER A 389 -12.94 -3.31 16.82
CA SER A 389 -13.56 -4.09 15.75
C SER A 389 -14.49 -3.25 14.85
N VAL A 390 -14.72 -3.72 13.63
CA VAL A 390 -15.69 -3.13 12.69
C VAL A 390 -17.10 -3.12 13.30
N GLN A 391 -17.46 -4.16 14.04
CA GLN A 391 -18.75 -4.32 14.69
C GLN A 391 -18.96 -3.25 15.80
N ASP A 392 -17.93 -3.01 16.61
CA ASP A 392 -18.00 -2.02 17.68
C ASP A 392 -18.16 -0.60 17.11
N VAL A 393 -17.40 -0.26 16.06
CA VAL A 393 -17.53 1.05 15.39
C VAL A 393 -18.91 1.20 14.74
N ALA A 394 -19.43 0.17 14.09
CA ALA A 394 -20.79 0.18 13.52
C ALA A 394 -21.85 0.41 14.61
N GLN A 395 -21.76 -0.29 15.74
CA GLN A 395 -22.67 -0.12 16.86
C GLN A 395 -22.60 1.30 17.45
N ILE A 396 -21.41 1.87 17.59
CA ILE A 396 -21.23 3.26 18.07
C ILE A 396 -21.89 4.25 17.11
N ILE A 397 -21.72 4.06 15.80
CA ILE A 397 -22.34 4.91 14.77
C ILE A 397 -23.87 4.79 14.82
N GLU A 398 -24.41 3.60 15.05
CA GLU A 398 -25.83 3.36 15.22
C GLU A 398 -26.38 4.12 16.43
N LEU A 399 -25.72 4.04 17.59
CA LEU A 399 -26.10 4.75 18.82
C LEU A 399 -26.03 6.28 18.68
N ILE A 400 -25.10 6.80 17.87
CA ILE A 400 -25.07 8.22 17.51
C ILE A 400 -26.26 8.58 16.60
N SER A 401 -26.59 7.68 15.66
CA SER A 401 -27.65 7.94 14.70
C SER A 401 -29.05 7.86 15.32
N SER A 402 -29.23 7.01 16.35
CA SER A 402 -30.46 6.92 17.14
C SER A 402 -30.62 8.07 18.17
N GLY A 403 -29.54 8.85 18.38
CA GLY A 403 -29.53 9.91 19.39
C GLY A 403 -29.27 9.42 20.84
N GLU A 404 -28.91 8.15 21.01
CA GLU A 404 -28.55 7.58 22.31
C GLU A 404 -27.18 8.03 22.80
N LEU A 405 -26.30 8.41 21.87
CA LEU A 405 -24.99 8.99 22.16
C LEU A 405 -24.78 10.30 21.40
N THR A 406 -24.11 11.24 22.05
CA THR A 406 -23.49 12.38 21.37
C THR A 406 -22.08 11.97 20.85
N ASP A 407 -21.52 12.69 19.88
CA ASP A 407 -20.14 12.45 19.40
C ASP A 407 -19.10 12.49 20.54
N LYS A 408 -19.32 13.34 21.53
CA LYS A 408 -18.45 13.44 22.73
C LYS A 408 -18.51 12.18 23.59
N LEU A 409 -19.70 11.65 23.82
CA LEU A 409 -19.89 10.40 24.56
C LEU A 409 -19.38 9.21 23.78
N ALA A 410 -19.58 9.18 22.46
CA ALA A 410 -19.10 8.15 21.59
C ALA A 410 -17.55 8.02 21.62
N ARG A 411 -16.81 9.12 21.69
CA ARG A 411 -15.36 9.09 21.90
C ARG A 411 -14.96 8.43 23.21
N GLN A 412 -15.70 8.70 24.30
CA GLN A 412 -15.46 8.02 25.58
C GLN A 412 -15.77 6.52 25.50
N VAL A 413 -16.77 6.13 24.72
CA VAL A 413 -17.08 4.73 24.47
C VAL A 413 -15.93 4.07 23.69
N VAL A 414 -15.43 4.69 22.60
CA VAL A 414 -14.27 4.20 21.85
C VAL A 414 -13.06 4.03 22.77
N GLU A 415 -12.75 5.02 23.61
CA GLU A 415 -11.65 4.92 24.57
C GLU A 415 -11.82 3.74 25.54
N GLY A 416 -13.03 3.49 26.04
CA GLY A 416 -13.32 2.38 26.95
C GLY A 416 -13.21 1.03 26.28
N VAL A 417 -13.71 0.89 25.04
CA VAL A 417 -13.55 -0.34 24.24
C VAL A 417 -12.06 -0.64 23.99
N ILE A 418 -11.30 0.36 23.56
CA ILE A 418 -9.86 0.25 23.33
C ILE A 418 -9.08 -0.04 24.62
N ALA A 419 -9.58 0.41 25.78
CA ALA A 419 -9.01 0.06 27.08
C ALA A 419 -9.38 -1.36 27.57
N GLY A 420 -10.18 -2.11 26.81
CA GLY A 420 -10.60 -3.48 27.17
C GLY A 420 -11.72 -3.53 28.23
N GLU A 421 -12.48 -2.46 28.40
CA GLU A 421 -13.57 -2.41 29.38
C GLU A 421 -14.81 -3.22 28.96
N GLY A 422 -14.87 -3.64 27.71
CA GLY A 422 -15.93 -4.46 27.12
C GLY A 422 -16.46 -3.89 25.81
N SER A 423 -17.59 -4.41 25.37
CA SER A 423 -18.34 -3.93 24.19
C SER A 423 -18.85 -2.49 24.39
N PRO A 424 -19.22 -1.76 23.32
CA PRO A 424 -19.79 -0.42 23.44
C PRO A 424 -20.93 -0.33 24.47
N SER A 425 -21.88 -1.26 24.49
CA SER A 425 -22.99 -1.31 25.41
C SER A 425 -22.53 -1.50 26.88
N GLU A 426 -21.52 -2.34 27.11
CA GLU A 426 -20.95 -2.56 28.44
C GLU A 426 -20.24 -1.30 28.98
N VAL A 427 -19.45 -0.64 28.10
CA VAL A 427 -18.77 0.63 28.43
C VAL A 427 -19.79 1.72 28.78
N ILE A 428 -20.85 1.86 27.97
CA ILE A 428 -21.95 2.83 28.25
C ILE A 428 -22.54 2.57 29.62
N THR A 429 -22.81 1.32 29.93
CA THR A 429 -23.41 0.93 31.24
C THR A 429 -22.43 1.20 32.39
N LYS A 430 -21.18 0.79 32.28
CA LYS A 430 -20.14 0.94 33.31
C LYS A 430 -19.82 2.41 33.61
N ARG A 431 -19.74 3.23 32.57
CA ARG A 431 -19.39 4.66 32.71
C ARG A 431 -20.58 5.57 32.85
N GLY A 432 -21.82 5.06 32.81
CA GLY A 432 -23.04 5.84 32.90
C GLY A 432 -23.22 6.85 31.76
N LEU A 433 -22.78 6.51 30.54
CA LEU A 433 -22.80 7.40 29.39
C LEU A 433 -24.18 7.40 28.74
N LYS A 434 -25.06 8.27 29.19
CA LYS A 434 -26.41 8.45 28.62
C LYS A 434 -26.63 9.90 28.23
N VAL A 435 -27.32 10.09 27.11
CA VAL A 435 -27.76 11.43 26.72
C VAL A 435 -28.84 11.92 27.72
N VAL A 436 -28.61 13.08 28.27
CA VAL A 436 -29.61 13.75 29.09
C VAL A 436 -30.63 14.40 28.16
N SER A 437 -31.81 13.80 28.04
CA SER A 437 -32.92 14.27 27.22
C SER A 437 -34.14 14.74 28.02
N ASP A 438 -34.07 14.67 29.33
CA ASP A 438 -35.13 15.13 30.21
C ASP A 438 -35.22 16.67 30.18
N ASP A 439 -36.38 17.18 29.72
CA ASP A 439 -36.62 18.62 29.57
C ASP A 439 -36.46 19.39 30.86
N SER A 440 -36.78 18.81 32.03
CA SER A 440 -36.66 19.47 33.30
C SER A 440 -35.20 19.66 33.73
N GLN A 441 -34.37 18.63 33.49
CA GLN A 441 -32.93 18.69 33.76
C GLN A 441 -32.22 19.66 32.83
N LEU A 442 -32.58 19.63 31.54
CA LEU A 442 -32.03 20.56 30.56
C LEU A 442 -32.43 22.00 30.84
N MET A 443 -33.69 22.25 31.26
CA MET A 443 -34.16 23.58 31.62
C MET A 443 -33.41 24.13 32.83
N SER A 444 -33.19 23.34 33.87
CA SER A 444 -32.40 23.76 35.03
C SER A 444 -30.97 24.17 34.65
N ALA A 445 -30.34 23.44 33.75
CA ALA A 445 -29.00 23.77 33.23
C ALA A 445 -28.99 25.02 32.32
N ILE A 446 -30.05 25.22 31.52
CA ILE A 446 -30.24 26.41 30.69
C ILE A 446 -30.44 27.65 31.56
N GLU A 447 -31.30 27.60 32.61
CA GLU A 447 -31.52 28.70 33.54
C GLU A 447 -30.24 29.08 34.28
N ALA A 448 -29.46 28.09 34.73
CA ALA A 448 -28.16 28.34 35.35
C ALA A 448 -27.16 29.01 34.37
N ALA A 449 -27.15 28.60 33.10
CA ALA A 449 -26.28 29.21 32.07
C ALA A 449 -26.71 30.66 31.75
N ILE A 450 -28.01 30.92 31.70
CA ILE A 450 -28.58 32.29 31.53
C ILE A 450 -28.23 33.18 32.73
N ALA A 451 -28.34 32.66 33.92
CA ALA A 451 -28.00 33.40 35.15
C ALA A 451 -26.49 33.73 35.23
N ALA A 452 -25.64 32.81 34.73
CA ALA A 452 -24.19 33.02 34.71
C ALA A 452 -23.71 34.01 33.63
N ALA A 453 -24.53 34.24 32.58
CA ALA A 453 -24.17 35.13 31.46
C ALA A 453 -25.36 35.99 31.00
N PRO A 454 -25.89 36.89 31.86
CA PRO A 454 -27.10 37.66 31.58
C PRO A 454 -26.99 38.58 30.37
N GLU A 455 -25.82 39.18 30.14
CA GLU A 455 -25.59 40.04 28.96
C GLU A 455 -25.69 39.25 27.64
N THR A 456 -25.22 38.00 27.62
CA THR A 456 -25.33 37.15 26.46
C THR A 456 -26.79 36.74 26.21
N ALA A 457 -27.54 36.46 27.26
CA ALA A 457 -28.96 36.16 27.19
C ALA A 457 -29.76 37.35 26.63
N GLU A 458 -29.48 38.58 27.07
CA GLU A 458 -30.11 39.81 26.54
C GLU A 458 -29.79 40.02 25.05
N ARG A 459 -28.56 39.73 24.60
CA ARG A 459 -28.21 39.81 23.19
C ARG A 459 -29.02 38.83 22.36
N VAL A 460 -29.26 37.61 22.87
CA VAL A 460 -30.10 36.61 22.18
C VAL A 460 -31.55 37.07 22.16
N ARG A 461 -32.11 37.60 23.27
CA ARG A 461 -33.46 38.19 23.30
C ARG A 461 -33.60 39.34 22.30
N GLY A 462 -32.56 40.14 22.12
CA GLY A 462 -32.47 41.19 21.11
C GLY A 462 -32.30 40.73 19.65
N GLY A 463 -32.44 39.43 19.38
CA GLY A 463 -32.39 38.85 18.01
C GLY A 463 -31.00 38.40 17.52
N ASN A 464 -29.96 38.49 18.36
CA ASN A 464 -28.61 37.97 18.00
C ASN A 464 -28.55 36.47 18.31
N ILE A 465 -29.20 35.66 17.46
CA ILE A 465 -29.27 34.19 17.60
C ILE A 465 -27.87 33.52 17.64
N PRO A 466 -26.84 33.96 16.84
CA PRO A 466 -25.48 33.41 16.97
C PRO A 466 -24.89 33.47 18.40
N ALA A 467 -25.26 34.44 19.21
CA ALA A 467 -24.80 34.56 20.60
C ALA A 467 -25.27 33.39 21.49
N ALA A 468 -26.34 32.68 21.13
CA ALA A 468 -26.82 31.49 21.83
C ALA A 468 -25.77 30.39 21.92
N GLY A 469 -24.80 30.32 20.99
CA GLY A 469 -23.73 29.35 21.04
C GLY A 469 -22.89 29.35 22.32
N ALA A 470 -22.68 30.52 22.93
CA ALA A 470 -21.95 30.62 24.19
C ALA A 470 -22.74 30.00 25.36
N LEU A 471 -24.08 30.24 25.42
CA LEU A 471 -24.96 29.66 26.44
C LEU A 471 -25.10 28.15 26.23
N ILE A 472 -25.26 27.69 25.01
CA ILE A 472 -25.28 26.25 24.69
C ILE A 472 -23.97 25.59 25.14
N GLY A 473 -22.82 26.22 24.86
CA GLY A 473 -21.51 25.73 25.31
C GLY A 473 -21.40 25.61 26.83
N ALA A 474 -21.99 26.56 27.59
CA ALA A 474 -22.04 26.51 29.05
C ALA A 474 -22.90 25.34 29.55
N VAL A 475 -24.09 25.12 28.95
CA VAL A 475 -24.97 23.97 29.27
C VAL A 475 -24.28 22.66 28.95
N MET A 476 -23.64 22.55 27.76
CA MET A 476 -22.89 21.35 27.40
C MET A 476 -21.74 21.05 28.37
N LYS A 477 -21.08 22.09 28.89
CA LYS A 477 -20.01 21.94 29.88
C LYS A 477 -20.56 21.49 31.24
N SER A 478 -21.66 22.07 31.72
CA SER A 478 -22.27 21.72 33.01
C SER A 478 -22.87 20.31 33.03
N THR A 479 -23.36 19.83 31.88
CA THR A 479 -23.90 18.47 31.73
C THR A 479 -22.83 17.45 31.36
N GLY A 480 -21.53 17.80 31.43
CA GLY A 480 -20.43 16.90 31.04
C GLY A 480 -20.39 16.52 29.54
N GLY A 481 -21.20 17.18 28.70
CA GLY A 481 -21.39 16.84 27.28
C GLY A 481 -22.44 15.76 27.05
N GLN A 482 -23.25 15.45 28.05
CA GLN A 482 -24.34 14.46 27.98
C GLN A 482 -25.65 15.06 27.45
N ALA A 483 -25.80 16.38 27.39
CA ALA A 483 -26.99 17.03 26.82
C ALA A 483 -26.99 16.95 25.27
N ASP A 484 -28.18 16.82 24.67
CA ASP A 484 -28.37 17.01 23.24
C ASP A 484 -28.29 18.52 22.90
N ALA A 485 -27.27 18.91 22.15
CA ALA A 485 -27.03 20.31 21.80
C ALA A 485 -28.16 20.91 20.95
N ALA A 486 -28.82 20.12 20.09
CA ALA A 486 -29.93 20.56 19.27
C ALA A 486 -31.16 20.86 20.14
N LYS A 487 -31.46 19.95 21.07
CA LYS A 487 -32.55 20.10 22.01
C LYS A 487 -32.29 21.24 23.02
N VAL A 488 -31.06 21.36 23.49
CA VAL A 488 -30.65 22.52 24.35
C VAL A 488 -30.87 23.84 23.59
N ARG A 489 -30.50 23.90 22.32
CA ARG A 489 -30.70 25.08 21.48
C ARG A 489 -32.19 25.42 21.32
N GLU A 490 -32.99 24.41 21.01
CA GLU A 490 -34.48 24.60 20.89
C GLU A 490 -35.08 25.14 22.16
N LEU A 491 -34.80 24.47 23.30
CA LEU A 491 -35.33 24.87 24.60
C LEU A 491 -34.83 26.25 25.04
N LEU A 492 -33.55 26.55 24.80
CA LEU A 492 -32.94 27.85 25.11
C LEU A 492 -33.58 28.98 24.29
N LEU A 493 -33.74 28.81 22.98
CA LEU A 493 -34.34 29.82 22.11
C LEU A 493 -35.81 30.03 22.50
N LYS A 494 -36.59 28.97 22.73
CA LYS A 494 -37.97 29.06 23.21
C LYS A 494 -38.09 29.79 24.54
N HIS A 495 -37.19 29.51 25.47
CA HIS A 495 -37.15 30.17 26.79
C HIS A 495 -36.77 31.64 26.67
N LEU A 496 -35.97 32.05 25.72
CA LEU A 496 -35.59 33.45 25.50
C LEU A 496 -36.54 34.19 24.53
N GLY A 497 -37.63 33.54 24.05
CA GLY A 497 -38.65 34.15 23.22
C GLY A 497 -38.25 34.33 21.76
N GLN A 498 -37.42 33.47 21.27
CA GLN A 498 -36.92 33.43 19.87
C GLN A 498 -37.47 32.21 19.11
#